data_7461f8ff19ca9e0ef1c529f798d500ce
#
_entry.id   7461f8ff19ca9e0ef1c529f798d500ce
#
_cell.length_a   1.000
_cell.length_b   1.000
_cell.length_c   1.000
_cell.angle_alpha   90.00
_cell.angle_beta   90.00
_cell.angle_gamma   90.00
#
_symmetry.space_group_name_H-M   'P 1'
#
loop_
_entity.id
_entity.type
_entity.pdbx_description
1 polymer ?
#
loop_
_entity_poly.entity_id
_entity_poly.type
_entity_poly.pdbx_seq_one_letter_code
_entity_poly.pdbx_strand_id
1 'polypeptide(L)'
;MFSTNKNRKIGMLIFLFVVSFIVGMLINIQRLGSLPMKLIQVEWNDTVGCVYENLDYENPSDHKYDLYVPKNLDTPESKCLILYIHGGSFNSGSKEDGDAWCKYYTSKGYVTATVDYTLQSKKEKSEEELLNASLELMNEEILSCVAAIKEQASQLGIDLTQMATCGVSAGGTLAMNYAYKNADISAIPVKFVFQLASPASFEPSDWSLLKSIDHITTDADFATMMTGVRITDEMMASKEYLPYIYSVSPTYLVDANSVPTLMGYGLIDHCVPTQLKYPLIDALKENGVTYDYVEFPKSNHGMYNDIDKLQEFINLSLEYGDKYFDKILQQHDA
;
A
#
# COMPACT_ATOMS: atom_id res chain seq x y z
N MET A 1 7.60 -19.54 -62.63
CA MET A 1 8.62 -19.67 -61.57
C MET A 1 8.95 -18.34 -60.84
N PHE A 2 8.29 -17.21 -61.18
CA PHE A 2 8.58 -15.88 -60.61
C PHE A 2 7.61 -15.42 -59.48
N SER A 3 6.47 -16.14 -59.28
CA SER A 3 5.44 -15.75 -58.30
C SER A 3 5.80 -16.11 -56.83
N THR A 4 6.49 -17.23 -56.63
CA THR A 4 6.82 -17.75 -55.26
C THR A 4 7.85 -16.90 -54.52
N ASN A 5 8.75 -16.23 -55.25
CA ASN A 5 9.81 -15.41 -54.64
C ASN A 5 9.31 -14.05 -54.14
N LYS A 6 8.29 -13.47 -54.77
CA LYS A 6 7.65 -12.22 -54.36
C LYS A 6 6.84 -12.40 -53.10
N ASN A 7 6.04 -13.45 -53.01
CA ASN A 7 5.23 -13.76 -51.81
C ASN A 7 6.11 -14.10 -50.60
N ARG A 8 7.25 -14.77 -50.80
CA ARG A 8 8.23 -15.07 -49.75
C ARG A 8 8.93 -13.81 -49.22
N LYS A 9 9.24 -12.84 -50.09
CA LYS A 9 9.79 -11.53 -49.66
C LYS A 9 8.77 -10.70 -48.90
N ILE A 10 7.51 -10.68 -49.35
CA ILE A 10 6.41 -9.97 -48.64
C ILE A 10 6.19 -10.60 -47.25
N GLY A 11 6.11 -11.92 -47.20
CA GLY A 11 5.96 -12.64 -45.89
C GLY A 11 7.10 -12.34 -44.92
N MET A 12 8.35 -12.26 -45.41
CA MET A 12 9.52 -11.91 -44.59
C MET A 12 9.47 -10.45 -44.10
N LEU A 13 9.02 -9.52 -44.94
CA LEU A 13 8.85 -8.11 -44.55
C LEU A 13 7.75 -7.93 -43.49
N ILE A 14 6.62 -8.63 -43.62
CA ILE A 14 5.53 -8.63 -42.63
C ILE A 14 6.05 -9.23 -41.32
N PHE A 15 6.78 -10.33 -41.39
CA PHE A 15 7.36 -10.95 -40.19
C PHE A 15 8.33 -10.01 -39.46
N LEU A 16 9.24 -9.35 -40.18
CA LEU A 16 10.17 -8.37 -39.61
C LEU A 16 9.46 -7.17 -39.03
N PHE A 17 8.39 -6.68 -39.68
CA PHE A 17 7.56 -5.60 -39.14
C PHE A 17 6.89 -6.00 -37.84
N VAL A 18 6.26 -7.18 -37.79
CA VAL A 18 5.60 -7.70 -36.57
C VAL A 18 6.61 -7.88 -35.42
N VAL A 19 7.78 -8.47 -35.71
CA VAL A 19 8.84 -8.64 -34.72
C VAL A 19 9.34 -7.29 -34.20
N SER A 20 9.62 -6.33 -35.09
CA SER A 20 10.08 -5.00 -34.67
C SER A 20 9.03 -4.23 -33.90
N PHE A 21 7.74 -4.40 -34.22
CA PHE A 21 6.63 -3.82 -33.51
C PHE A 21 6.51 -4.41 -32.08
N ILE A 22 6.60 -5.74 -31.97
CA ILE A 22 6.57 -6.43 -30.65
C ILE A 22 7.77 -6.01 -29.80
N VAL A 23 8.98 -5.98 -30.37
CA VAL A 23 10.19 -5.55 -29.66
C VAL A 23 10.08 -4.09 -29.23
N GLY A 24 9.60 -3.21 -30.11
CA GLY A 24 9.35 -1.81 -29.77
C GLY A 24 8.31 -1.63 -28.66
N MET A 25 7.25 -2.43 -28.70
CA MET A 25 6.21 -2.46 -27.65
C MET A 25 6.78 -2.93 -26.30
N LEU A 26 7.57 -4.02 -26.29
CA LEU A 26 8.21 -4.54 -25.07
C LEU A 26 9.20 -3.54 -24.47
N ILE A 27 10.04 -2.90 -25.31
CA ILE A 27 10.97 -1.85 -24.85
C ILE A 27 10.19 -0.66 -24.26
N ASN A 28 9.08 -0.28 -24.89
CA ASN A 28 8.26 0.84 -24.40
C ASN A 28 7.57 0.51 -23.09
N ILE A 29 7.03 -0.71 -22.94
CA ILE A 29 6.44 -1.20 -21.68
C ILE A 29 7.48 -1.22 -20.56
N GLN A 30 8.68 -1.76 -20.82
CA GLN A 30 9.76 -1.79 -19.84
C GLN A 30 10.25 -0.38 -19.49
N ARG A 31 10.32 0.53 -20.45
CA ARG A 31 10.73 1.92 -20.23
C ARG A 31 9.69 2.69 -19.42
N LEU A 32 8.42 2.55 -19.75
CA LEU A 32 7.31 3.20 -19.03
C LEU A 32 7.18 2.63 -17.61
N GLY A 33 7.27 1.32 -17.43
CA GLY A 33 7.20 0.68 -16.12
C GLY A 33 8.37 1.03 -15.20
N SER A 34 9.54 1.45 -15.73
CA SER A 34 10.70 1.84 -14.92
C SER A 34 10.72 3.33 -14.54
N LEU A 35 9.95 4.19 -15.24
CA LEU A 35 9.98 5.64 -15.00
C LEU A 35 9.56 6.04 -13.59
N PRO A 36 8.44 5.54 -13.03
CA PRO A 36 8.04 5.86 -11.66
C PRO A 36 9.08 5.47 -10.63
N MET A 37 9.70 4.30 -10.79
CA MET A 37 10.72 3.80 -9.88
C MET A 37 11.99 4.68 -9.87
N LYS A 38 12.29 5.40 -10.96
CA LYS A 38 13.43 6.32 -11.00
C LYS A 38 13.27 7.53 -10.09
N LEU A 39 12.03 7.93 -9.77
CA LEU A 39 11.77 9.05 -8.86
C LEU A 39 12.20 8.74 -7.42
N ILE A 40 12.15 7.47 -7.04
CA ILE A 40 12.51 6.98 -5.70
C ILE A 40 13.79 6.13 -5.71
N GLN A 41 14.51 6.12 -6.83
CA GLN A 41 15.76 5.37 -6.93
C GLN A 41 16.85 6.04 -6.12
N VAL A 42 17.50 5.27 -5.24
CA VAL A 42 18.62 5.70 -4.41
C VAL A 42 19.82 4.81 -4.70
N GLU A 43 21.00 5.41 -4.82
CA GLU A 43 22.26 4.66 -4.82
C GLU A 43 22.54 4.19 -3.39
N TRP A 44 22.04 3.00 -3.07
CA TRP A 44 22.09 2.45 -1.73
C TRP A 44 23.47 1.90 -1.38
N ASN A 45 24.00 2.36 -0.24
CA ASN A 45 25.28 1.90 0.31
C ASN A 45 25.37 2.27 1.81
N ASP A 46 26.42 1.83 2.48
CA ASP A 46 26.65 2.01 3.93
C ASP A 46 26.77 3.49 4.38
N THR A 47 26.90 4.43 3.45
CA THR A 47 26.88 5.87 3.77
C THR A 47 25.47 6.43 3.84
N VAL A 48 24.49 5.76 3.26
CA VAL A 48 23.07 6.10 3.29
C VAL A 48 22.37 5.46 4.48
N GLY A 49 22.57 4.17 4.69
CA GLY A 49 21.93 3.41 5.76
C GLY A 49 22.24 1.93 5.71
N CYS A 50 21.61 1.17 6.59
CA CYS A 50 21.66 -0.29 6.62
C CYS A 50 20.26 -0.89 6.64
N VAL A 51 20.15 -2.16 6.25
CA VAL A 51 18.91 -2.95 6.29
C VAL A 51 19.11 -4.13 7.22
N TYR A 52 18.16 -4.33 8.13
CA TYR A 52 18.00 -5.54 8.92
C TYR A 52 16.85 -6.32 8.30
N GLU A 53 17.21 -7.42 7.61
CA GLU A 53 16.26 -8.17 6.78
C GLU A 53 15.69 -9.38 7.53
N ASN A 54 14.45 -9.76 7.17
CA ASN A 54 13.79 -10.98 7.63
C ASN A 54 13.65 -11.10 9.15
N LEU A 55 13.41 -9.99 9.83
CA LEU A 55 13.14 -9.98 11.25
C LEU A 55 11.75 -10.58 11.54
N ASP A 56 11.66 -11.38 12.60
CA ASP A 56 10.40 -12.01 13.04
C ASP A 56 9.60 -11.03 13.90
N TYR A 57 8.25 -11.08 13.78
CA TYR A 57 7.37 -10.31 14.69
C TYR A 57 6.29 -11.17 15.34
N GLU A 58 6.02 -12.34 14.82
CA GLU A 58 5.09 -13.32 15.39
C GLU A 58 5.60 -14.74 15.22
N ASN A 59 4.95 -15.67 15.93
CA ASN A 59 5.14 -17.10 15.77
C ASN A 59 3.84 -17.73 15.24
N PRO A 60 3.79 -18.31 14.03
CA PRO A 60 4.90 -18.92 13.29
C PRO A 60 5.70 -17.94 12.45
N SER A 61 6.91 -18.32 12.13
CA SER A 61 7.99 -17.58 11.49
C SER A 61 7.76 -17.09 10.04
N ASP A 62 6.55 -17.08 9.55
CA ASP A 62 6.22 -16.62 8.21
C ASP A 62 5.94 -15.10 8.19
N HIS A 63 5.74 -14.51 9.38
CA HIS A 63 5.52 -13.07 9.54
C HIS A 63 6.85 -12.36 9.73
N LYS A 64 7.32 -11.73 8.65
CA LYS A 64 8.62 -11.05 8.59
C LYS A 64 8.45 -9.57 8.31
N TYR A 65 9.46 -8.81 8.71
CA TYR A 65 9.61 -7.42 8.30
C TYR A 65 11.06 -7.12 8.01
N ASP A 66 11.31 -6.06 7.23
CA ASP A 66 12.62 -5.49 7.05
C ASP A 66 12.65 -4.09 7.66
N LEU A 67 13.75 -3.77 8.36
CA LEU A 67 13.96 -2.48 9.01
C LEU A 67 15.14 -1.76 8.35
N TYR A 68 14.89 -0.57 7.84
CA TYR A 68 15.88 0.29 7.18
C TYR A 68 16.24 1.43 8.11
N VAL A 69 17.50 1.56 8.44
CA VAL A 69 18.00 2.53 9.42
C VAL A 69 18.94 3.49 8.72
N PRO A 70 18.69 4.82 8.79
CA PRO A 70 19.57 5.82 8.19
C PRO A 70 20.93 5.84 8.87
N LYS A 71 21.99 6.22 8.15
CA LYS A 71 23.35 6.29 8.69
C LYS A 71 23.48 7.33 9.79
N ASN A 72 22.80 8.45 9.65
CA ASN A 72 22.80 9.51 10.66
C ASN A 72 21.58 9.39 11.58
N LEU A 73 21.79 9.08 12.85
CA LEU A 73 20.76 8.94 13.87
C LEU A 73 20.58 10.20 14.72
N ASP A 74 21.38 11.24 14.50
CA ASP A 74 21.34 12.49 15.27
C ASP A 74 20.35 13.52 14.69
N THR A 75 19.38 13.06 13.89
CA THR A 75 18.37 13.91 13.26
C THR A 75 16.98 13.67 13.85
N PRO A 76 16.06 14.65 13.83
CA PRO A 76 14.68 14.43 14.25
C PRO A 76 13.98 13.34 13.45
N GLU A 77 14.25 13.24 12.15
CA GLU A 77 13.70 12.27 11.24
C GLU A 77 14.02 10.83 11.66
N SER A 78 15.20 10.59 12.24
CA SER A 78 15.60 9.24 12.69
C SER A 78 14.79 8.70 13.88
N LYS A 79 13.96 9.53 14.51
CA LYS A 79 12.99 9.14 15.55
C LYS A 79 11.59 8.87 14.98
N CYS A 80 11.42 9.01 13.68
CA CYS A 80 10.15 8.85 12.97
C CYS A 80 10.20 7.59 12.11
N LEU A 81 9.20 6.72 12.25
CA LEU A 81 9.01 5.54 11.42
C LEU A 81 8.09 5.85 10.24
N ILE A 82 8.45 5.44 9.03
CA ILE A 82 7.53 5.30 7.91
C ILE A 82 7.35 3.81 7.62
N LEU A 83 6.16 3.26 7.90
CA LEU A 83 5.83 1.88 7.65
C LEU A 83 5.17 1.74 6.28
N TYR A 84 5.84 1.06 5.35
CA TYR A 84 5.29 0.72 4.05
C TYR A 84 4.61 -0.65 4.09
N ILE A 85 3.36 -0.71 3.66
CA ILE A 85 2.55 -1.93 3.58
C ILE A 85 2.33 -2.25 2.10
N HIS A 86 2.70 -3.47 1.68
CA HIS A 86 2.66 -3.86 0.28
C HIS A 86 1.23 -4.06 -0.24
N GLY A 87 1.04 -3.85 -1.55
CA GLY A 87 -0.18 -4.15 -2.27
C GLY A 87 -0.29 -5.61 -2.70
N GLY A 88 -1.14 -5.87 -3.70
CA GLY A 88 -1.30 -7.20 -4.30
C GLY A 88 -2.67 -7.83 -4.04
N SER A 89 -3.74 -7.03 -4.02
CA SER A 89 -5.14 -7.49 -3.87
C SER A 89 -5.37 -8.37 -2.63
N PHE A 90 -4.59 -8.19 -1.57
CA PHE A 90 -4.61 -8.98 -0.32
C PHE A 90 -4.22 -10.46 -0.50
N ASN A 91 -3.87 -10.92 -1.71
CA ASN A 91 -3.59 -12.31 -2.06
C ASN A 91 -2.22 -12.54 -2.71
N SER A 92 -1.39 -11.51 -2.79
CA SER A 92 -0.06 -11.52 -3.38
C SER A 92 0.77 -10.33 -2.90
N GLY A 93 2.03 -10.28 -3.32
CA GLY A 93 3.00 -9.30 -2.86
C GLY A 93 3.80 -9.79 -1.68
N SER A 94 4.76 -9.02 -1.29
CA SER A 94 5.62 -9.28 -0.14
C SER A 94 6.30 -7.98 0.32
N LYS A 95 6.97 -8.02 1.47
CA LYS A 95 7.70 -6.89 2.03
C LYS A 95 8.75 -6.31 1.06
N GLU A 96 9.32 -7.14 0.16
CA GLU A 96 10.30 -6.70 -0.84
C GLU A 96 9.74 -5.67 -1.82
N ASP A 97 8.42 -5.63 -2.04
CA ASP A 97 7.77 -4.63 -2.90
C ASP A 97 7.93 -3.20 -2.38
N GLY A 98 8.21 -3.03 -1.09
CA GLY A 98 8.47 -1.76 -0.43
C GLY A 98 9.93 -1.29 -0.45
N ASP A 99 10.88 -2.13 -0.87
CA ASP A 99 12.32 -1.87 -0.74
C ASP A 99 12.76 -0.50 -1.29
N ALA A 100 12.31 -0.16 -2.51
CA ALA A 100 12.68 1.12 -3.13
C ALA A 100 12.10 2.33 -2.38
N TRP A 101 10.86 2.23 -1.90
CA TRP A 101 10.22 3.28 -1.10
C TRP A 101 10.93 3.47 0.24
N CYS A 102 11.22 2.37 0.94
CA CYS A 102 11.95 2.40 2.20
C CYS A 102 13.35 2.99 2.04
N LYS A 103 14.13 2.56 1.06
CA LYS A 103 15.45 3.15 0.75
C LYS A 103 15.35 4.64 0.45
N TYR A 104 14.32 5.07 -0.29
CA TYR A 104 14.11 6.47 -0.60
C TYR A 104 13.86 7.31 0.67
N TYR A 105 12.90 6.93 1.51
CA TYR A 105 12.62 7.68 2.73
C TYR A 105 13.76 7.57 3.77
N THR A 106 14.46 6.44 3.82
CA THR A 106 15.65 6.30 4.67
C THR A 106 16.77 7.23 4.21
N SER A 107 16.93 7.47 2.91
CA SER A 107 17.87 8.48 2.40
C SER A 107 17.50 9.92 2.78
N LYS A 108 16.26 10.15 3.25
CA LYS A 108 15.79 11.43 3.81
C LYS A 108 15.93 11.52 5.34
N GLY A 109 16.49 10.48 5.96
CA GLY A 109 16.77 10.43 7.40
C GLY A 109 15.74 9.66 8.24
N TYR A 110 14.63 9.20 7.66
CA TYR A 110 13.61 8.44 8.38
C TYR A 110 14.07 7.00 8.63
N VAL A 111 13.67 6.43 9.76
CA VAL A 111 13.64 4.98 9.91
C VAL A 111 12.44 4.46 9.11
N THR A 112 12.62 3.41 8.33
CA THR A 112 11.52 2.84 7.56
C THR A 112 11.43 1.33 7.72
N ALA A 113 10.26 0.76 7.49
CA ALA A 113 10.08 -0.68 7.52
C ALA A 113 9.06 -1.13 6.46
N THR A 114 9.21 -2.38 6.05
CA THR A 114 8.22 -3.13 5.27
C THR A 114 7.74 -4.32 6.08
N VAL A 115 6.55 -4.84 5.79
CA VAL A 115 5.94 -5.94 6.55
C VAL A 115 5.29 -6.95 5.61
N ASP A 116 5.48 -8.25 5.88
CA ASP A 116 4.66 -9.33 5.35
C ASP A 116 3.46 -9.54 6.27
N TYR A 117 2.30 -9.80 5.71
CA TYR A 117 1.06 -10.12 6.41
C TYR A 117 0.40 -11.34 5.75
N THR A 118 -0.51 -12.03 6.44
CA THR A 118 -1.21 -13.21 5.93
C THR A 118 -1.96 -12.88 4.64
N LEU A 119 -1.67 -13.62 3.56
CA LEU A 119 -2.30 -13.44 2.27
C LEU A 119 -3.53 -14.34 2.11
N GLN A 120 -4.57 -13.81 1.48
CA GLN A 120 -5.73 -14.59 1.08
C GLN A 120 -5.35 -15.64 0.03
N SER A 121 -5.93 -16.85 0.12
CA SER A 121 -5.69 -17.89 -0.89
C SER A 121 -6.22 -17.49 -2.27
N LYS A 122 -5.44 -17.80 -3.32
CA LYS A 122 -5.86 -17.61 -4.74
C LYS A 122 -6.66 -18.80 -5.31
N LYS A 123 -6.89 -19.83 -4.52
CA LYS A 123 -7.65 -21.04 -4.93
C LYS A 123 -9.11 -20.89 -4.52
N GLU A 124 -9.94 -21.81 -5.03
CA GLU A 124 -11.29 -21.99 -4.52
C GLU A 124 -11.24 -22.21 -3.00
N LYS A 125 -11.98 -21.40 -2.24
CA LYS A 125 -11.78 -21.25 -0.80
C LYS A 125 -12.76 -22.12 -0.04
N SER A 126 -12.22 -22.93 0.89
CA SER A 126 -13.05 -23.50 1.96
C SER A 126 -13.56 -22.41 2.90
N GLU A 127 -14.58 -22.72 3.68
CA GLU A 127 -15.10 -21.81 4.70
C GLU A 127 -14.01 -21.33 5.68
N GLU A 128 -13.13 -22.25 6.06
CA GLU A 128 -12.00 -21.95 6.94
C GLU A 128 -11.03 -20.96 6.30
N GLU A 129 -10.72 -21.09 5.01
CA GLU A 129 -9.84 -20.18 4.30
C GLU A 129 -10.45 -18.78 4.12
N LEU A 130 -11.78 -18.66 4.01
CA LEU A 130 -12.47 -17.37 3.98
C LEU A 130 -12.35 -16.60 5.31
N LEU A 131 -12.30 -17.33 6.43
CA LEU A 131 -12.23 -16.74 7.77
C LEU A 131 -10.81 -16.36 8.21
N ASN A 132 -9.80 -17.08 7.71
CA ASN A 132 -8.43 -17.04 8.24
C ASN A 132 -7.47 -16.05 7.54
N ALA A 133 -7.96 -15.19 6.66
CA ALA A 133 -7.13 -14.18 5.99
C ALA A 133 -7.92 -12.89 5.74
N SER A 134 -8.54 -12.36 6.77
CA SER A 134 -9.34 -11.13 6.71
C SER A 134 -8.48 -9.86 6.83
N LEU A 135 -9.06 -8.73 6.43
CA LEU A 135 -8.42 -7.43 6.63
C LEU A 135 -8.25 -7.11 8.13
N GLU A 136 -9.14 -7.62 8.98
CA GLU A 136 -9.00 -7.49 10.43
C GLU A 136 -7.75 -8.20 10.93
N LEU A 137 -7.57 -9.48 10.56
CA LEU A 137 -6.37 -10.24 10.91
C LEU A 137 -5.10 -9.55 10.41
N MET A 138 -5.08 -9.11 9.14
CA MET A 138 -3.92 -8.41 8.58
C MET A 138 -3.57 -7.15 9.38
N ASN A 139 -4.57 -6.40 9.86
CA ASN A 139 -4.35 -5.23 10.71
C ASN A 139 -3.83 -5.58 12.11
N GLU A 140 -4.28 -6.68 12.71
CA GLU A 140 -3.75 -7.19 13.99
C GLU A 140 -2.29 -7.62 13.86
N GLU A 141 -1.95 -8.30 12.77
CA GLU A 141 -0.56 -8.67 12.44
C GLU A 141 0.34 -7.44 12.26
N ILE A 142 -0.13 -6.41 11.54
CA ILE A 142 0.61 -5.15 11.39
C ILE A 142 0.77 -4.44 12.75
N LEU A 143 -0.22 -4.52 13.64
CA LEU A 143 -0.12 -3.96 14.98
C LEU A 143 0.98 -4.65 15.79
N SER A 144 1.04 -5.99 15.73
CA SER A 144 2.11 -6.80 16.35
C SER A 144 3.48 -6.46 15.75
N CYS A 145 3.55 -6.30 14.41
CA CYS A 145 4.78 -5.91 13.72
C CYS A 145 5.30 -4.54 14.19
N VAL A 146 4.44 -3.53 14.35
CA VAL A 146 4.84 -2.20 14.85
C VAL A 146 5.40 -2.28 16.26
N ALA A 147 4.85 -3.15 17.12
CA ALA A 147 5.41 -3.36 18.45
C ALA A 147 6.81 -3.99 18.38
N ALA A 148 7.02 -4.99 17.52
CA ALA A 148 8.33 -5.62 17.29
C ALA A 148 9.35 -4.65 16.68
N ILE A 149 8.93 -3.80 15.73
CA ILE A 149 9.78 -2.74 15.15
C ILE A 149 10.27 -1.79 16.25
N LYS A 150 9.37 -1.35 17.14
CA LYS A 150 9.73 -0.47 18.26
C LYS A 150 10.76 -1.09 19.18
N GLU A 151 10.57 -2.36 19.52
CA GLU A 151 11.51 -3.11 20.37
C GLU A 151 12.87 -3.27 19.69
N GLN A 152 12.88 -3.69 18.41
CA GLN A 152 14.12 -3.82 17.63
C GLN A 152 14.87 -2.49 17.49
N ALA A 153 14.15 -1.40 17.21
CA ALA A 153 14.75 -0.07 17.13
C ALA A 153 15.38 0.34 18.48
N SER A 154 14.70 0.07 19.58
CA SER A 154 15.22 0.33 20.93
C SER A 154 16.51 -0.45 21.22
N GLN A 155 16.59 -1.72 20.80
CA GLN A 155 17.82 -2.54 20.92
C GLN A 155 18.99 -1.97 20.09
N LEU A 156 18.69 -1.25 19.00
CA LEU A 156 19.67 -0.53 18.18
C LEU A 156 19.98 0.87 18.71
N GLY A 157 19.41 1.27 19.85
CA GLY A 157 19.58 2.59 20.43
C GLY A 157 18.75 3.70 19.77
N ILE A 158 17.71 3.33 19.00
CA ILE A 158 16.83 4.25 18.30
C ILE A 158 15.50 4.35 19.07
N ASP A 159 15.14 5.57 19.50
CA ASP A 159 13.87 5.83 20.17
C ASP A 159 12.82 6.31 19.14
N LEU A 160 12.01 5.38 18.64
CA LEU A 160 10.90 5.67 17.73
C LEU A 160 9.71 6.25 18.50
N THR A 161 9.45 7.53 18.34
CA THR A 161 8.44 8.29 19.09
C THR A 161 7.17 8.55 18.30
N GLN A 162 7.19 8.40 16.97
CA GLN A 162 6.06 8.70 16.08
C GLN A 162 6.22 8.00 14.74
N MET A 163 5.10 7.78 14.05
CA MET A 163 5.10 7.08 12.77
C MET A 163 4.09 7.63 11.77
N ALA A 164 4.32 7.31 10.51
CA ALA A 164 3.32 7.35 9.45
C ALA A 164 3.17 5.95 8.85
N THR A 165 1.98 5.64 8.38
CA THR A 165 1.73 4.44 7.58
C THR A 165 1.53 4.81 6.12
N CYS A 166 1.99 3.95 5.22
CA CYS A 166 1.77 4.16 3.79
C CYS A 166 1.66 2.85 3.02
N GLY A 167 1.11 2.93 1.82
CA GLY A 167 1.02 1.79 0.93
C GLY A 167 0.35 2.12 -0.39
N VAL A 168 0.36 1.13 -1.27
CA VAL A 168 -0.26 1.20 -2.60
C VAL A 168 -1.32 0.11 -2.71
N SER A 169 -2.47 0.39 -3.35
CA SER A 169 -3.52 -0.60 -3.56
C SER A 169 -4.00 -1.21 -2.23
N ALA A 170 -4.05 -2.54 -2.12
CA ALA A 170 -4.41 -3.24 -0.88
C ALA A 170 -3.62 -2.76 0.35
N GLY A 171 -2.31 -2.51 0.18
CA GLY A 171 -1.47 -2.02 1.27
C GLY A 171 -1.85 -0.63 1.76
N GLY A 172 -2.30 0.25 0.88
CA GLY A 172 -2.80 1.57 1.30
C GLY A 172 -4.14 1.50 2.03
N THR A 173 -4.99 0.50 1.71
CA THR A 173 -6.17 0.21 2.52
C THR A 173 -5.79 -0.18 3.96
N LEU A 174 -4.86 -1.13 4.09
CA LEU A 174 -4.37 -1.57 5.40
C LEU A 174 -3.68 -0.41 6.14
N ALA A 175 -2.93 0.44 5.43
CA ALA A 175 -2.31 1.63 6.02
C ALA A 175 -3.34 2.62 6.57
N MET A 176 -4.45 2.87 5.84
CA MET A 176 -5.55 3.71 6.29
C MET A 176 -6.32 3.07 7.46
N ASN A 177 -6.64 1.76 7.35
CA ASN A 177 -7.32 1.05 8.43
C ASN A 177 -6.49 1.09 9.72
N TYR A 178 -5.17 0.85 9.62
CA TYR A 178 -4.26 0.98 10.75
C TYR A 178 -4.30 2.38 11.37
N ALA A 179 -4.17 3.40 10.53
CA ALA A 179 -4.08 4.79 10.97
C ALA A 179 -5.37 5.32 11.60
N TYR A 180 -6.54 4.89 11.11
CA TYR A 180 -7.83 5.37 11.63
C TYR A 180 -8.35 4.54 12.82
N LYS A 181 -8.05 3.24 12.83
CA LYS A 181 -8.57 2.33 13.85
C LYS A 181 -7.62 2.13 15.02
N ASN A 182 -6.31 2.07 14.76
CA ASN A 182 -5.32 1.63 15.74
C ASN A 182 -4.46 2.76 16.30
N ALA A 183 -4.71 4.03 15.93
CA ALA A 183 -3.87 5.16 16.36
C ALA A 183 -3.69 5.22 17.90
N ASP A 184 -4.75 4.95 18.67
CA ASP A 184 -4.75 5.04 20.12
C ASP A 184 -4.05 3.86 20.83
N ILE A 185 -3.94 2.70 20.14
CA ILE A 185 -3.36 1.47 20.72
C ILE A 185 -2.01 1.13 20.09
N SER A 186 -1.59 1.84 19.05
CA SER A 186 -0.31 1.66 18.39
C SER A 186 0.86 1.88 19.34
N ALA A 187 1.84 0.97 19.31
CA ALA A 187 3.07 1.10 20.10
C ALA A 187 3.87 2.37 19.77
N ILE A 188 3.74 2.88 18.53
CA ILE A 188 4.32 4.13 18.05
C ILE A 188 3.17 5.03 17.60
N PRO A 189 2.99 6.25 18.16
CA PRO A 189 1.89 7.15 17.81
C PRO A 189 1.85 7.48 16.31
N VAL A 190 0.71 7.25 15.66
CA VAL A 190 0.51 7.57 14.24
C VAL A 190 0.23 9.05 14.07
N LYS A 191 0.91 9.71 13.15
CA LYS A 191 0.78 11.15 12.88
C LYS A 191 0.08 11.48 11.57
N PHE A 192 0.21 10.65 10.57
CA PHE A 192 -0.47 10.78 9.28
C PHE A 192 -0.43 9.47 8.50
N VAL A 193 -1.22 9.40 7.44
CA VAL A 193 -1.22 8.31 6.47
C VAL A 193 -1.14 8.84 5.05
N PHE A 194 -0.43 8.13 4.16
CA PHE A 194 -0.43 8.44 2.73
C PHE A 194 -0.55 7.18 1.86
N GLN A 195 -1.33 7.27 0.79
CA GLN A 195 -1.64 6.09 -0.02
C GLN A 195 -1.83 6.42 -1.50
N LEU A 196 -1.59 5.43 -2.38
CA LEU A 196 -1.84 5.49 -3.82
C LEU A 196 -2.80 4.38 -4.25
N ALA A 197 -3.85 4.75 -5.00
CA ALA A 197 -4.78 3.86 -5.67
C ALA A 197 -5.42 2.79 -4.77
N SER A 198 -5.76 3.14 -3.53
CA SER A 198 -6.20 2.17 -2.53
C SER A 198 -7.71 2.07 -2.42
N PRO A 199 -8.27 0.85 -2.32
CA PRO A 199 -9.68 0.66 -1.97
C PRO A 199 -10.05 1.36 -0.67
N ALA A 200 -11.12 2.14 -0.68
CA ALA A 200 -11.58 2.88 0.50
C ALA A 200 -12.88 2.33 1.10
N SER A 201 -13.57 1.43 0.40
CA SER A 201 -14.81 0.76 0.85
C SER A 201 -14.88 -0.66 0.30
N PHE A 202 -15.55 -1.56 1.02
CA PHE A 202 -15.73 -2.97 0.66
C PHE A 202 -17.19 -3.38 0.59
N GLU A 203 -18.09 -2.47 0.19
CA GLU A 203 -19.46 -2.85 -0.16
C GLU A 203 -19.44 -3.92 -1.27
N PRO A 204 -20.02 -5.11 -1.07
CA PRO A 204 -19.86 -6.24 -2.00
C PRO A 204 -20.30 -5.94 -3.44
N SER A 205 -21.25 -5.03 -3.63
CA SER A 205 -21.74 -4.60 -4.95
C SER A 205 -20.68 -3.90 -5.80
N ASP A 206 -19.67 -3.30 -5.18
CA ASP A 206 -18.61 -2.53 -5.85
C ASP A 206 -17.48 -3.42 -6.39
N TRP A 207 -17.43 -4.69 -6.02
CA TRP A 207 -16.26 -5.56 -6.16
C TRP A 207 -16.45 -6.76 -7.11
N SER A 208 -17.21 -6.61 -8.18
CA SER A 208 -17.43 -7.71 -9.14
C SER A 208 -16.11 -8.27 -9.72
N LEU A 209 -15.12 -7.42 -10.00
CA LEU A 209 -13.83 -7.86 -10.52
C LEU A 209 -13.02 -8.62 -9.46
N LEU A 210 -12.91 -8.10 -8.24
CA LEU A 210 -12.18 -8.75 -7.17
C LEU A 210 -12.78 -10.11 -6.81
N LYS A 211 -14.11 -10.19 -6.71
CA LYS A 211 -14.82 -11.46 -6.52
C LYS A 211 -14.49 -12.48 -7.61
N SER A 212 -14.41 -12.04 -8.86
CA SER A 212 -14.06 -12.91 -10.00
C SER A 212 -12.62 -13.41 -9.93
N ILE A 213 -11.67 -12.54 -9.57
CA ILE A 213 -10.24 -12.90 -9.44
C ILE A 213 -10.04 -13.91 -8.31
N ASP A 214 -10.75 -13.73 -7.19
CA ASP A 214 -10.62 -14.59 -6.02
C ASP A 214 -11.55 -15.81 -6.05
N HIS A 215 -12.22 -16.06 -7.19
CA HIS A 215 -13.17 -17.17 -7.36
C HIS A 215 -14.33 -17.16 -6.35
N ILE A 216 -14.74 -15.99 -5.89
CA ILE A 216 -15.84 -15.80 -4.94
C ILE A 216 -17.13 -15.61 -5.73
N THR A 217 -18.13 -16.44 -5.44
CA THR A 217 -19.39 -16.48 -6.19
C THR A 217 -20.51 -15.68 -5.55
N THR A 218 -20.48 -15.50 -4.23
CA THR A 218 -21.54 -14.81 -3.49
C THR A 218 -21.03 -13.54 -2.80
N ASP A 219 -21.93 -12.59 -2.55
CA ASP A 219 -21.64 -11.39 -1.79
C ASP A 219 -21.39 -11.70 -0.30
N ALA A 220 -22.05 -12.73 0.22
CA ALA A 220 -21.86 -13.22 1.58
C ALA A 220 -20.43 -13.77 1.80
N ASP A 221 -19.93 -14.60 0.86
CA ASP A 221 -18.56 -15.10 0.94
C ASP A 221 -17.51 -13.98 0.80
N PHE A 222 -17.78 -12.99 -0.06
CA PHE A 222 -16.92 -11.81 -0.17
C PHE A 222 -16.86 -11.03 1.15
N ALA A 223 -18.02 -10.74 1.74
CA ALA A 223 -18.08 -10.07 3.02
C ALA A 223 -17.42 -10.90 4.15
N THR A 224 -17.59 -12.22 4.16
CA THR A 224 -16.93 -13.15 5.07
C THR A 224 -15.41 -13.04 4.95
N MET A 225 -14.88 -13.11 3.72
CA MET A 225 -13.44 -13.03 3.45
C MET A 225 -12.84 -11.69 3.89
N MET A 226 -13.52 -10.58 3.60
CA MET A 226 -13.00 -9.26 3.97
C MET A 226 -13.00 -9.04 5.49
N THR A 227 -14.02 -9.54 6.18
CA THR A 227 -14.23 -9.24 7.61
C THR A 227 -13.71 -10.32 8.57
N GLY A 228 -13.51 -11.56 8.10
CA GLY A 228 -13.22 -12.70 8.97
C GLY A 228 -14.40 -13.14 9.85
N VAL A 229 -15.58 -12.60 9.59
CA VAL A 229 -16.83 -12.98 10.28
C VAL A 229 -17.72 -13.72 9.32
N ARG A 230 -18.28 -14.87 9.74
CA ARG A 230 -19.22 -15.61 8.90
C ARG A 230 -20.45 -14.77 8.61
N ILE A 231 -20.57 -14.31 7.36
CA ILE A 231 -21.73 -13.58 6.86
C ILE A 231 -22.64 -14.57 6.10
N THR A 232 -23.93 -14.58 6.45
CA THR A 232 -24.93 -15.44 5.80
C THR A 232 -25.79 -14.66 4.81
N ASP A 233 -26.53 -15.38 3.96
CA ASP A 233 -27.50 -14.76 3.05
C ASP A 233 -28.61 -14.02 3.81
N GLU A 234 -28.98 -14.49 5.00
CA GLU A 234 -29.96 -13.81 5.87
C GLU A 234 -29.40 -12.48 6.39
N MET A 235 -28.12 -12.46 6.80
CA MET A 235 -27.45 -11.23 7.23
C MET A 235 -27.29 -10.24 6.07
N MET A 236 -27.03 -10.74 4.85
CA MET A 236 -27.01 -9.90 3.65
C MET A 236 -28.39 -9.29 3.37
N ALA A 237 -29.46 -10.09 3.44
CA ALA A 237 -30.84 -9.64 3.22
C ALA A 237 -31.32 -8.65 4.30
N SER A 238 -30.97 -8.86 5.55
CA SER A 238 -31.34 -7.99 6.69
C SER A 238 -30.41 -6.79 6.86
N LYS A 239 -29.28 -6.73 6.12
CA LYS A 239 -28.17 -5.75 6.25
C LYS A 239 -27.41 -5.83 7.60
N GLU A 240 -27.52 -6.91 8.32
CA GLU A 240 -26.73 -7.14 9.54
C GLU A 240 -25.23 -7.29 9.28
N TYR A 241 -24.81 -7.49 8.02
CA TYR A 241 -23.40 -7.53 7.61
C TYR A 241 -22.70 -6.16 7.63
N LEU A 242 -23.47 -5.05 7.53
CA LEU A 242 -22.91 -3.71 7.34
C LEU A 242 -21.90 -3.28 8.42
N PRO A 243 -22.16 -3.46 9.73
CA PRO A 243 -21.18 -3.09 10.75
C PRO A 243 -19.82 -3.79 10.58
N TYR A 244 -19.83 -5.04 10.12
CA TYR A 244 -18.59 -5.81 9.88
C TYR A 244 -17.82 -5.28 8.66
N ILE A 245 -18.50 -4.99 7.54
CA ILE A 245 -17.88 -4.37 6.37
C ILE A 245 -17.36 -2.96 6.70
N TYR A 246 -18.08 -2.20 7.49
CA TYR A 246 -17.66 -0.86 7.90
C TYR A 246 -16.41 -0.89 8.78
N SER A 247 -16.23 -1.91 9.61
CA SER A 247 -15.06 -2.05 10.49
C SER A 247 -13.74 -2.30 9.74
N VAL A 248 -13.79 -2.66 8.45
CA VAL A 248 -12.62 -2.91 7.58
C VAL A 248 -12.53 -1.97 6.38
N SER A 249 -13.45 -1.02 6.26
CA SER A 249 -13.53 -0.06 5.15
C SER A 249 -13.06 1.32 5.59
N PRO A 250 -11.93 1.84 5.09
CA PRO A 250 -11.36 3.13 5.53
C PRO A 250 -12.37 4.28 5.60
N THR A 251 -13.27 4.39 4.62
CA THR A 251 -14.29 5.44 4.57
C THR A 251 -15.15 5.52 5.84
N TYR A 252 -15.48 4.37 6.44
CA TYR A 252 -16.35 4.29 7.62
C TYR A 252 -15.58 4.32 8.94
N LEU A 253 -14.26 4.25 8.89
CA LEU A 253 -13.37 4.38 10.05
C LEU A 253 -12.97 5.83 10.35
N VAL A 254 -13.20 6.73 9.40
CA VAL A 254 -12.88 8.16 9.57
C VAL A 254 -13.77 8.79 10.64
N ASP A 255 -13.13 9.42 11.63
CA ASP A 255 -13.77 10.23 12.64
C ASP A 255 -13.02 11.58 12.85
N ALA A 256 -13.48 12.40 13.80
CA ALA A 256 -12.87 13.71 14.07
C ALA A 256 -11.45 13.62 14.66
N ASN A 257 -11.01 12.45 15.14
CA ASN A 257 -9.67 12.22 15.69
C ASN A 257 -8.74 11.55 14.66
N SER A 258 -9.26 11.20 13.48
CA SER A 258 -8.46 10.57 12.43
C SER A 258 -7.31 11.45 12.00
N VAL A 259 -6.17 10.82 11.70
CA VAL A 259 -4.94 11.51 11.33
C VAL A 259 -5.02 12.13 9.94
N PRO A 260 -4.23 13.19 9.63
CA PRO A 260 -4.12 13.77 8.31
C PRO A 260 -3.83 12.72 7.24
N THR A 261 -4.47 12.87 6.08
CA THR A 261 -4.45 11.87 5.00
C THR A 261 -3.99 12.48 3.67
N LEU A 262 -2.93 11.92 3.06
CA LEU A 262 -2.54 12.21 1.68
C LEU A 262 -2.95 11.04 0.81
N MET A 263 -3.69 11.32 -0.27
CA MET A 263 -4.16 10.27 -1.19
C MET A 263 -3.92 10.62 -2.65
N GLY A 264 -3.70 9.59 -3.47
CA GLY A 264 -3.57 9.74 -4.91
C GLY A 264 -4.33 8.65 -5.67
N TYR A 265 -5.03 9.04 -6.76
CA TYR A 265 -5.81 8.10 -7.57
C TYR A 265 -5.67 8.39 -9.07
N GLY A 266 -5.52 7.32 -9.87
CA GLY A 266 -5.59 7.36 -11.32
C GLY A 266 -7.03 7.43 -11.82
N LEU A 267 -7.33 8.32 -12.78
CA LEU A 267 -8.68 8.43 -13.33
C LEU A 267 -9.04 7.28 -14.28
N ILE A 268 -8.03 6.55 -14.79
CA ILE A 268 -8.20 5.42 -15.70
C ILE A 268 -7.85 4.11 -14.97
N ASP A 269 -8.07 4.07 -13.66
CA ASP A 269 -7.85 2.86 -12.87
C ASP A 269 -8.99 1.86 -13.14
N HIS A 270 -8.60 0.64 -13.56
CA HIS A 270 -9.51 -0.48 -13.81
C HIS A 270 -9.39 -1.59 -12.77
N CYS A 271 -8.46 -1.46 -11.82
CA CYS A 271 -8.26 -2.41 -10.73
C CYS A 271 -9.08 -2.03 -9.50
N VAL A 272 -9.05 -0.75 -9.14
CA VAL A 272 -9.81 -0.20 -8.03
C VAL A 272 -10.90 0.72 -8.56
N PRO A 273 -12.17 0.52 -8.19
CA PRO A 273 -13.25 1.40 -8.61
C PRO A 273 -12.98 2.84 -8.20
N THR A 274 -12.71 3.72 -9.17
CA THR A 274 -12.29 5.10 -8.91
C THR A 274 -13.33 5.95 -8.18
N GLN A 275 -14.60 5.57 -8.27
CA GLN A 275 -15.71 6.23 -7.55
C GLN A 275 -15.59 6.09 -6.02
N LEU A 276 -14.91 5.06 -5.51
CA LEU A 276 -14.79 4.81 -4.06
C LEU A 276 -13.97 5.88 -3.33
N LYS A 277 -13.16 6.68 -4.06
CA LYS A 277 -12.45 7.82 -3.47
C LYS A 277 -13.38 8.92 -2.95
N TYR A 278 -14.56 9.12 -3.60
CA TYR A 278 -15.45 10.21 -3.22
C TYR A 278 -16.07 10.03 -1.83
N PRO A 279 -16.61 8.86 -1.45
CA PRO A 279 -17.03 8.62 -0.07
C PRO A 279 -15.94 8.86 0.96
N LEU A 280 -14.68 8.49 0.67
CA LEU A 280 -13.55 8.75 1.57
C LEU A 280 -13.29 10.27 1.70
N ILE A 281 -13.27 11.02 0.60
CA ILE A 281 -13.11 12.46 0.61
C ILE A 281 -14.23 13.13 1.40
N ASP A 282 -15.47 12.68 1.21
CA ASP A 282 -16.63 13.24 1.91
C ASP A 282 -16.55 12.93 3.41
N ALA A 283 -16.19 11.69 3.81
CA ALA A 283 -15.98 11.34 5.22
C ALA A 283 -14.88 12.19 5.89
N LEU A 284 -13.74 12.41 5.22
CA LEU A 284 -12.66 13.27 5.72
C LEU A 284 -13.14 14.73 5.92
N LYS A 285 -13.90 15.27 4.95
CA LYS A 285 -14.47 16.63 5.05
C LYS A 285 -15.48 16.75 6.17
N GLU A 286 -16.42 15.82 6.26
CA GLU A 286 -17.51 15.85 7.26
C GLU A 286 -16.97 15.76 8.68
N ASN A 287 -15.86 15.04 8.88
CA ASN A 287 -15.19 14.91 10.17
C ASN A 287 -14.11 15.99 10.42
N GLY A 288 -13.90 16.92 9.49
CA GLY A 288 -12.92 17.99 9.63
C GLY A 288 -11.46 17.53 9.60
N VAL A 289 -11.20 16.33 9.06
CA VAL A 289 -9.86 15.77 8.94
C VAL A 289 -9.10 16.46 7.80
N THR A 290 -7.88 16.90 8.05
CA THR A 290 -7.00 17.46 7.01
C THR A 290 -6.63 16.40 5.99
N TYR A 291 -6.79 16.72 4.71
CA TYR A 291 -6.36 15.83 3.65
C TYR A 291 -5.86 16.61 2.43
N ASP A 292 -4.98 15.96 1.64
CA ASP A 292 -4.60 16.36 0.30
C ASP A 292 -4.87 15.24 -0.69
N TYR A 293 -5.30 15.61 -1.90
CA TYR A 293 -5.63 14.68 -2.96
C TYR A 293 -4.90 15.03 -4.25
N VAL A 294 -4.09 14.11 -4.74
CA VAL A 294 -3.41 14.20 -6.04
C VAL A 294 -4.14 13.36 -7.07
N GLU A 295 -4.63 14.00 -8.13
CA GLU A 295 -5.28 13.34 -9.24
C GLU A 295 -4.29 13.03 -10.36
N PHE A 296 -4.35 11.81 -10.89
CA PHE A 296 -3.53 11.32 -11.99
C PHE A 296 -4.41 11.11 -13.24
N PRO A 297 -4.65 12.15 -14.06
CA PRO A 297 -5.71 12.14 -15.07
C PRO A 297 -5.46 11.20 -16.24
N LYS A 298 -4.21 10.81 -16.50
CA LYS A 298 -3.82 9.95 -17.62
C LYS A 298 -3.35 8.56 -17.16
N SER A 299 -3.38 8.30 -15.87
CA SER A 299 -2.84 7.08 -15.29
C SER A 299 -3.93 6.09 -14.92
N ASN A 300 -3.57 4.83 -15.10
CA ASN A 300 -4.24 3.68 -14.53
C ASN A 300 -3.71 3.39 -13.10
N HIS A 301 -3.91 2.17 -12.61
CA HIS A 301 -3.50 1.72 -11.28
C HIS A 301 -2.00 1.93 -10.97
N GLY A 302 -1.13 1.87 -11.98
CA GLY A 302 0.33 1.99 -11.81
C GLY A 302 0.89 3.42 -11.80
N MET A 303 0.09 4.45 -11.98
CA MET A 303 0.50 5.88 -12.00
C MET A 303 1.58 6.23 -13.04
N TYR A 304 1.74 5.43 -14.12
CA TYR A 304 2.87 5.52 -15.05
C TYR A 304 2.83 6.70 -16.02
N ASN A 305 1.65 7.30 -16.26
CA ASN A 305 1.47 8.30 -17.31
C ASN A 305 1.50 9.75 -16.81
N ASP A 306 1.49 9.96 -15.49
CA ASP A 306 1.50 11.29 -14.86
C ASP A 306 2.69 11.41 -13.89
N ILE A 307 3.91 11.32 -14.45
CA ILE A 307 5.15 11.33 -13.66
C ILE A 307 5.29 12.61 -12.82
N ASP A 308 4.89 13.75 -13.37
CA ASP A 308 4.91 15.03 -12.63
C ASP A 308 3.98 14.99 -11.41
N LYS A 309 2.81 14.32 -11.54
CA LYS A 309 1.88 14.14 -10.42
C LYS A 309 2.41 13.14 -9.39
N LEU A 310 3.13 12.12 -9.82
CA LEU A 310 3.79 11.20 -8.90
C LEU A 310 4.91 11.92 -8.13
N GLN A 311 5.68 12.78 -8.79
CA GLN A 311 6.68 13.61 -8.10
C GLN A 311 6.02 14.59 -7.12
N GLU A 312 4.88 15.21 -7.49
CA GLU A 312 4.08 16.05 -6.61
C GLU A 312 3.63 15.28 -5.36
N PHE A 313 3.10 14.06 -5.53
CA PHE A 313 2.69 13.20 -4.42
C PHE A 313 3.85 12.85 -3.49
N ILE A 314 5.00 12.49 -4.05
CA ILE A 314 6.22 12.19 -3.28
C ILE A 314 6.68 13.43 -2.49
N ASN A 315 6.68 14.61 -3.09
CA ASN A 315 7.04 15.83 -2.40
C ASN A 315 6.06 16.15 -1.26
N LEU A 316 4.76 16.04 -1.51
CA LEU A 316 3.73 16.23 -0.49
C LEU A 316 3.90 15.24 0.68
N SER A 317 4.28 13.98 0.43
CA SER A 317 4.51 13.03 1.52
C SER A 317 5.67 13.45 2.44
N LEU A 318 6.71 14.09 1.89
CA LEU A 318 7.80 14.67 2.69
C LEU A 318 7.35 15.93 3.43
N GLU A 319 6.54 16.81 2.79
CA GLU A 319 5.95 17.99 3.43
C GLU A 319 5.02 17.59 4.60
N TYR A 320 4.30 16.46 4.47
CA TYR A 320 3.53 15.87 5.58
C TYR A 320 4.45 15.46 6.73
N GLY A 321 5.59 14.84 6.45
CA GLY A 321 6.61 14.56 7.45
C GLY A 321 7.12 15.82 8.13
N ASP A 322 7.39 16.89 7.36
CA ASP A 322 7.82 18.18 7.91
C ASP A 322 6.76 18.86 8.78
N LYS A 323 5.49 18.67 8.46
CA LYS A 323 4.36 19.35 9.13
C LYS A 323 3.84 18.59 10.35
N TYR A 324 3.79 17.26 10.28
CA TYR A 324 3.05 16.46 11.27
C TYR A 324 3.95 15.65 12.21
N PHE A 325 5.21 15.42 11.86
CA PHE A 325 6.16 14.91 12.83
C PHE A 325 6.69 16.04 13.71
N ASP A 326 6.73 15.79 15.02
CA ASP A 326 7.31 16.72 15.99
C ASP A 326 8.85 16.65 15.87
N LYS A 327 9.47 17.63 15.23
CA LYS A 327 10.91 17.70 14.96
C LYS A 327 11.70 18.39 16.07
N ILE A 328 11.18 18.43 17.29
CA ILE A 328 11.89 19.00 18.42
C ILE A 328 12.92 17.97 18.91
N LEU A 329 14.20 18.25 18.65
CA LEU A 329 15.27 17.62 19.39
C LEU A 329 15.12 18.04 20.86
N GLN A 330 14.84 17.08 21.75
CA GLN A 330 15.00 17.36 23.19
C GLN A 330 16.46 17.80 23.35
N GLN A 331 16.66 19.09 23.64
CA GLN A 331 17.93 19.54 24.16
C GLN A 331 18.15 18.75 25.44
N HIS A 332 19.08 17.82 25.42
CA HIS A 332 19.59 17.23 26.65
C HIS A 332 20.21 18.38 27.41
N ASP A 333 19.55 18.84 28.46
CA ASP A 333 20.14 19.67 29.49
C ASP A 333 21.36 18.93 30.03
N ALA A 334 22.53 19.52 29.77
CA ALA A 334 23.84 19.06 30.22
C ALA A 334 24.04 19.33 31.71
#